data_d3d0d2acf56418fed46ffb6f57ef6bb7
#
_entry.id   d3d0d2acf56418fed46ffb6f57ef6bb7
#
_cell.length_a   1.000
_cell.length_b   1.000
_cell.length_c   1.000
_cell.angle_alpha   90.00
_cell.angle_beta   90.00
_cell.angle_gamma   90.00
#
_symmetry.space_group_name_H-M   'P 1'
#
loop_
_entity.id
_entity.type
_entity.pdbx_description
1 polymer ?
#
loop_
_entity_poly.entity_id
_entity_poly.type
_entity_poly.pdbx_seq_one_letter_code
_entity_poly.pdbx_strand_id
1 'polypeptide(L)'
;MRKTKINFDIELDQNNVPEKIMWDATDKPETGFTEAKSISISLWDHEQKNTMRIDLWSKDMPVEEMKKFYIDCIGGLSQSVLSSTGDEHMAAEINELCERLVKYIRNQPQ
;
A
#
# COMPACT_ATOMS: atom_id res chain seq x y z
N MET A 1 -2.21 27.32 -10.53
CA MET A 1 -1.99 26.17 -9.63
C MET A 1 -2.39 24.88 -10.34
N ARG A 2 -1.50 23.91 -10.34
CA ARG A 2 -1.74 22.63 -10.98
C ARG A 2 -2.47 21.70 -10.02
N LYS A 3 -3.47 20.96 -10.49
CA LYS A 3 -4.20 20.00 -9.69
C LYS A 3 -3.99 18.59 -10.24
N THR A 4 -3.87 17.62 -9.35
CA THR A 4 -3.75 16.22 -9.72
C THR A 4 -4.83 15.41 -9.03
N LYS A 5 -5.13 14.23 -9.60
CA LYS A 5 -6.17 13.34 -9.08
C LYS A 5 -5.67 11.91 -9.05
N ILE A 6 -6.14 11.17 -8.06
CA ILE A 6 -5.96 9.71 -7.97
C ILE A 6 -7.35 9.11 -7.82
N ASN A 7 -7.70 8.18 -8.71
CA ASN A 7 -9.02 7.54 -8.72
C ASN A 7 -8.89 6.04 -8.59
N PHE A 8 -9.76 5.45 -7.80
CA PHE A 8 -9.86 4.00 -7.64
C PHE A 8 -11.29 3.57 -7.93
N ASP A 9 -11.46 2.60 -8.84
CA ASP A 9 -12.75 1.99 -9.14
C ASP A 9 -12.70 0.54 -8.67
N ILE A 10 -13.63 0.16 -7.82
CA ILE A 10 -13.63 -1.16 -7.20
C ILE A 10 -14.94 -1.87 -7.53
N GLU A 11 -14.84 -3.00 -8.26
CA GLU A 11 -16.00 -3.83 -8.56
C GLU A 11 -16.14 -4.88 -7.46
N LEU A 12 -17.35 -4.98 -6.91
CA LEU A 12 -17.65 -5.94 -5.85
C LEU A 12 -18.49 -7.07 -6.39
N ASP A 13 -18.35 -8.26 -5.82
CA ASP A 13 -19.19 -9.39 -6.16
C ASP A 13 -20.51 -9.33 -5.37
N GLN A 14 -21.33 -10.38 -5.47
CA GLN A 14 -22.63 -10.45 -4.81
C GLN A 14 -22.55 -10.34 -3.28
N ASN A 15 -21.40 -10.70 -2.72
CA ASN A 15 -21.16 -10.65 -1.28
C ASN A 15 -20.38 -9.42 -0.84
N ASN A 16 -20.28 -8.41 -1.72
CA ASN A 16 -19.53 -7.17 -1.48
C ASN A 16 -18.04 -7.40 -1.25
N VAL A 17 -17.48 -8.44 -1.86
CA VAL A 17 -16.06 -8.73 -1.83
C VAL A 17 -15.42 -8.18 -3.10
N PRO A 18 -14.28 -7.48 -3.01
CA PRO A 18 -13.65 -6.93 -4.21
C PRO A 18 -13.22 -8.01 -5.21
N GLU A 19 -13.68 -7.84 -6.43
CA GLU A 19 -13.35 -8.71 -7.57
C GLU A 19 -12.28 -8.08 -8.44
N LYS A 20 -12.37 -6.78 -8.64
CA LYS A 20 -11.48 -6.06 -9.55
C LYS A 20 -11.23 -4.66 -9.01
N ILE A 21 -9.97 -4.26 -8.99
CA ILE A 21 -9.55 -2.94 -8.55
C ILE A 21 -8.83 -2.27 -9.72
N MET A 22 -9.35 -1.13 -10.17
CA MET A 22 -8.75 -0.36 -11.25
C MET A 22 -8.34 0.99 -10.70
N TRP A 23 -7.23 1.54 -11.18
CA TRP A 23 -6.81 2.87 -10.73
C TRP A 23 -6.22 3.71 -11.85
N ASP A 24 -6.29 5.00 -11.67
CA ASP A 24 -5.73 5.98 -12.57
C ASP A 24 -5.26 7.20 -11.77
N ALA A 25 -4.29 7.90 -12.30
CA ALA A 25 -3.77 9.12 -11.68
C ALA A 25 -3.26 10.06 -12.75
N THR A 26 -3.36 11.37 -12.48
CA THR A 26 -2.92 12.39 -13.42
C THR A 26 -1.46 12.24 -13.83
N ASP A 27 -0.59 11.91 -12.88
CA ASP A 27 0.86 11.83 -13.10
C ASP A 27 1.38 10.41 -13.29
N LYS A 28 0.50 9.46 -13.56
CA LYS A 28 0.86 8.08 -13.80
C LYS A 28 1.59 7.94 -15.13
N PRO A 29 2.66 7.13 -15.22
CA PRO A 29 3.40 6.95 -16.49
C PRO A 29 2.54 6.44 -17.65
N GLU A 30 1.59 5.53 -17.36
CA GLU A 30 0.69 4.99 -18.36
C GLU A 30 -0.66 5.72 -18.28
N THR A 31 -1.26 6.00 -19.44
CA THR A 31 -2.57 6.63 -19.48
C THR A 31 -3.69 5.59 -19.29
N GLY A 32 -4.77 6.03 -18.61
CA GLY A 32 -5.95 5.20 -18.41
C GLY A 32 -5.84 4.28 -17.22
N PHE A 33 -6.97 3.64 -16.89
CA PHE A 33 -7.04 2.74 -15.73
C PHE A 33 -6.25 1.47 -15.94
N THR A 34 -5.49 1.05 -14.93
CA THR A 34 -4.80 -0.23 -14.90
C THR A 34 -5.23 -1.00 -13.66
N GLU A 35 -5.06 -2.31 -13.71
CA GLU A 35 -5.51 -3.18 -12.63
C GLU A 35 -4.50 -3.28 -11.50
N ALA A 36 -4.99 -3.20 -10.26
CA ALA A 36 -4.24 -3.49 -9.05
C ALA A 36 -4.93 -4.65 -8.34
N LYS A 37 -4.18 -5.47 -7.62
CA LYS A 37 -4.75 -6.58 -6.86
C LYS A 37 -4.95 -6.23 -5.40
N SER A 38 -4.26 -5.20 -4.91
CA SER A 38 -4.45 -4.70 -3.55
C SER A 38 -4.10 -3.22 -3.49
N ILE A 39 -4.72 -2.53 -2.54
CA ILE A 39 -4.41 -1.13 -2.22
C ILE A 39 -4.35 -0.94 -0.72
N SER A 40 -3.49 -0.04 -0.28
CA SER A 40 -3.38 0.32 1.12
C SER A 40 -3.22 1.83 1.18
N ILE A 41 -4.21 2.50 1.76
CA ILE A 41 -4.27 3.96 1.84
C ILE A 41 -4.32 4.38 3.30
N SER A 42 -3.48 5.32 3.68
CA SER A 42 -3.49 5.93 5.00
C SER A 42 -3.68 7.43 4.83
N LEU A 43 -4.62 8.00 5.58
CA LEU A 43 -4.91 9.42 5.54
C LEU A 43 -4.85 9.98 6.96
N TRP A 44 -4.10 11.07 7.15
CA TRP A 44 -4.12 11.78 8.41
C TRP A 44 -5.25 12.79 8.36
N ASP A 45 -6.26 12.56 9.20
CA ASP A 45 -7.43 13.46 9.23
C ASP A 45 -7.07 14.78 9.89
N HIS A 46 -7.37 15.88 9.21
CA HIS A 46 -7.01 17.22 9.68
C HIS A 46 -7.72 17.60 10.97
N GLU A 47 -8.98 17.25 11.13
CA GLU A 47 -9.78 17.62 12.29
C GLU A 47 -9.62 16.66 13.46
N GLN A 48 -9.72 15.35 13.19
CA GLN A 48 -9.68 14.32 14.22
C GLN A 48 -8.27 14.04 14.74
N LYS A 49 -7.25 14.43 13.97
CA LYS A 49 -5.84 14.20 14.31
C LYS A 49 -5.53 12.71 14.53
N ASN A 50 -6.11 11.88 13.68
CA ASN A 50 -5.85 10.45 13.69
C ASN A 50 -5.70 9.92 12.27
N THR A 51 -5.25 8.68 12.15
CA THR A 51 -5.06 8.02 10.86
C THR A 51 -6.28 7.21 10.50
N MET A 52 -6.78 7.43 9.28
CA MET A 52 -7.82 6.60 8.69
C MET A 52 -7.17 5.72 7.64
N ARG A 53 -7.56 4.45 7.58
CA ARG A 53 -6.99 3.50 6.65
C ARG A 53 -8.05 2.83 5.81
N ILE A 54 -7.69 2.59 4.55
CA ILE A 54 -8.49 1.79 3.63
C ILE A 54 -7.56 0.73 3.06
N ASP A 55 -7.83 -0.52 3.37
CA ASP A 55 -7.04 -1.65 2.87
C ASP A 55 -7.99 -2.60 2.14
N LEU A 56 -7.76 -2.79 0.84
CA LEU A 56 -8.60 -3.63 0.00
C LEU A 56 -7.72 -4.56 -0.82
N TRP A 57 -8.22 -5.76 -1.09
CA TRP A 57 -7.54 -6.70 -1.98
C TRP A 57 -8.59 -7.50 -2.74
N SER A 58 -8.23 -7.90 -3.97
CA SER A 58 -9.13 -8.73 -4.77
C SER A 58 -9.14 -10.15 -4.22
N LYS A 59 -10.28 -10.82 -4.35
CA LYS A 59 -10.47 -12.16 -3.78
C LYS A 59 -9.53 -13.22 -4.35
N ASP A 60 -8.91 -12.97 -5.49
CA ASP A 60 -7.96 -13.89 -6.14
C ASP A 60 -6.49 -13.57 -5.84
N MET A 61 -6.23 -12.62 -4.94
CA MET A 61 -4.86 -12.24 -4.59
C MET A 61 -4.17 -13.38 -3.84
N PRO A 62 -3.05 -13.94 -4.36
CA PRO A 62 -2.36 -15.01 -3.64
C PRO A 62 -1.76 -14.53 -2.32
N VAL A 63 -1.77 -15.41 -1.32
CA VAL A 63 -1.28 -15.05 0.02
C VAL A 63 0.20 -14.66 0.00
N GLU A 64 1.02 -15.34 -0.78
CA GLU A 64 2.45 -15.01 -0.90
C GLU A 64 2.66 -13.60 -1.44
N GLU A 65 1.86 -13.22 -2.43
CA GLU A 65 1.92 -11.87 -2.99
C GLU A 65 1.40 -10.82 -2.01
N MET A 66 0.36 -11.15 -1.22
CA MET A 66 -0.12 -10.26 -0.16
C MET A 66 0.97 -9.96 0.86
N LYS A 67 1.68 -10.98 1.29
CA LYS A 67 2.78 -10.79 2.26
C LYS A 67 3.88 -9.90 1.69
N LYS A 68 4.25 -10.13 0.43
CA LYS A 68 5.24 -9.30 -0.25
C LYS A 68 4.76 -7.85 -0.37
N PHE A 69 3.48 -7.67 -0.72
CA PHE A 69 2.89 -6.34 -0.83
C PHE A 69 3.01 -5.56 0.48
N TYR A 70 2.67 -6.18 1.61
CA TYR A 70 2.75 -5.49 2.91
C TYR A 70 4.19 -5.18 3.31
N ILE A 71 5.13 -6.06 3.01
CA ILE A 71 6.54 -5.79 3.28
C ILE A 71 7.01 -4.59 2.44
N ASP A 72 6.63 -4.52 1.17
CA ASP A 72 6.95 -3.40 0.30
C ASP A 72 6.36 -2.09 0.84
N CYS A 73 5.12 -2.14 1.37
CA CYS A 73 4.48 -0.97 1.98
C CYS A 73 5.27 -0.47 3.19
N ILE A 74 5.69 -1.39 4.06
CA ILE A 74 6.47 -1.03 5.24
C ILE A 74 7.81 -0.42 4.83
N GLY A 75 8.48 -1.00 3.83
CA GLY A 75 9.74 -0.45 3.32
C GLY A 75 9.58 0.95 2.75
N GLY A 76 8.50 1.19 2.02
CA GLY A 76 8.18 2.52 1.51
C GLY A 76 7.96 3.53 2.62
N LEU A 77 7.36 3.11 3.75
CA LEU A 77 7.16 3.99 4.90
C LEU A 77 8.48 4.42 5.52
N SER A 78 9.52 3.58 5.51
CA SER A 78 10.85 3.95 5.99
C SER A 78 11.38 5.17 5.24
N GLN A 79 11.28 5.15 3.91
CA GLN A 79 11.73 6.28 3.08
C GLN A 79 10.89 7.53 3.33
N SER A 80 9.57 7.35 3.48
CA SER A 80 8.67 8.46 3.75
C SER A 80 8.98 9.13 5.10
N VAL A 81 9.24 8.32 6.12
CA VAL A 81 9.63 8.82 7.45
C VAL A 81 10.91 9.64 7.35
N LEU A 82 11.92 9.11 6.67
CA LEU A 82 13.19 9.81 6.53
C LEU A 82 13.02 11.14 5.79
N SER A 83 12.28 11.13 4.68
CA SER A 83 12.07 12.33 3.86
C SER A 83 11.24 13.39 4.56
N SER A 84 10.20 12.98 5.30
CA SER A 84 9.26 13.94 5.92
C SER A 84 9.70 14.43 7.28
N THR A 85 10.44 13.62 8.05
CA THR A 85 10.81 13.96 9.43
C THR A 85 12.31 14.13 9.66
N GLY A 86 13.14 13.52 8.82
CA GLY A 86 14.58 13.47 9.04
C GLY A 86 15.00 12.51 10.14
N ASP A 87 14.06 11.73 10.69
CA ASP A 87 14.35 10.82 11.81
C ASP A 87 15.02 9.54 11.30
N GLU A 88 16.35 9.55 11.28
CA GLU A 88 17.15 8.43 10.79
C GLU A 88 16.96 7.17 11.64
N HIS A 89 16.82 7.34 12.96
CA HIS A 89 16.64 6.20 13.87
C HIS A 89 15.33 5.47 13.59
N MET A 90 14.22 6.21 13.47
CA MET A 90 12.94 5.62 13.18
C MET A 90 12.96 4.90 11.82
N ALA A 91 13.54 5.52 10.79
CA ALA A 91 13.65 4.91 9.47
C ALA A 91 14.48 3.61 9.52
N ALA A 92 15.59 3.61 10.27
CA ALA A 92 16.43 2.43 10.42
C ALA A 92 15.69 1.28 11.12
N GLU A 93 14.90 1.58 12.14
CA GLU A 93 14.10 0.58 12.84
C GLU A 93 13.09 -0.09 11.90
N ILE A 94 12.45 0.71 11.04
CA ILE A 94 11.51 0.17 10.06
C ILE A 94 12.25 -0.73 9.05
N ASN A 95 13.42 -0.31 8.58
CA ASN A 95 14.22 -1.10 7.66
C ASN A 95 14.63 -2.44 8.27
N GLU A 96 15.02 -2.44 9.54
CA GLU A 96 15.38 -3.67 10.25
C GLU A 96 14.19 -4.62 10.35
N LEU A 97 12.99 -4.08 10.61
CA LEU A 97 11.78 -4.88 10.62
C LEU A 97 11.55 -5.53 9.25
N CYS A 98 11.69 -4.77 8.17
CA CYS A 98 11.54 -5.30 6.81
C CYS A 98 12.51 -6.45 6.55
N GLU A 99 13.77 -6.30 6.94
CA GLU A 99 14.78 -7.34 6.76
C GLU A 99 14.41 -8.61 7.52
N ARG A 100 13.91 -8.49 8.75
CA ARG A 100 13.47 -9.64 9.54
C ARG A 100 12.26 -10.32 8.88
N LEU A 101 11.32 -9.54 8.34
CA LEU A 101 10.14 -10.11 7.69
C LEU A 101 10.49 -10.82 6.39
N VAL A 102 11.43 -10.27 5.60
CA VAL A 102 11.90 -10.93 4.38
C VAL A 102 12.51 -12.29 4.73
N LYS A 103 13.35 -12.36 5.76
CA LYS A 103 13.95 -13.62 6.21
C LYS A 103 12.90 -14.60 6.72
N TYR A 104 11.92 -14.10 7.47
CA TYR A 104 10.84 -14.91 7.98
C TYR A 104 10.07 -15.61 6.86
N ILE A 105 9.70 -14.86 5.81
CA ILE A 105 8.96 -15.43 4.68
C ILE A 105 9.81 -16.41 3.89
N ARG A 106 11.09 -16.08 3.67
CA ARG A 106 12.02 -16.95 2.93
C ARG A 106 12.18 -18.31 3.62
N ASN A 107 12.09 -18.34 4.93
CA ASN A 107 12.28 -19.55 5.71
C ASN A 107 10.98 -20.31 6.02
N GLN A 108 9.84 -19.85 5.52
CA GLN A 108 8.58 -20.55 5.70
C GLN A 108 8.53 -21.80 4.82
N PRO A 109 8.01 -22.92 5.35
CA PRO A 109 7.78 -24.09 4.50
C PRO A 109 6.70 -23.79 3.48
N GLN A 110 6.89 -24.32 2.28
CA GLN A 110 5.93 -24.18 1.19
C GLN A 110 4.92 -25.33 1.20
#